data_be3ef4ec49b80c5813fb82c977f8c2da
#
_entry.id   be3ef4ec49b80c5813fb82c977f8c2da
#
_cell.length_a   1.000
_cell.length_b   1.000
_cell.length_c   1.000
_cell.angle_alpha   90.00
_cell.angle_beta   90.00
_cell.angle_gamma   90.00
#
_symmetry.space_group_name_H-M   'P 1'
#
loop_
_entity.id
_entity.type
_entity.pdbx_description
1 polymer ?
#
loop_
_entity_poly.entity_id
_entity_poly.type
_entity_poly.pdbx_seq_one_letter_code
_entity_poly.pdbx_strand_id
1 'polypeptide(L)'
;HRGVSPPPANPKDLQLRRTDHIVAEHSGKRPLSVSTDRIGVVALRAIRLLERLAGAGADRSGGAGVYETYPGGAVAAWALVDRSYKRADSGPERASIVAALGRHLNLGKFTEQMVASDDDLDAVLCAAIVGLAADGRTHAPRESDKAQATREGWIHIPSGPIEDLAMLTNING
;
A
#
# COMPACT_ATOMS: atom_id res chain seq x y z
N HIS A 1 1.68 -34.22 -16.41
CA HIS A 1 0.54 -33.29 -16.52
C HIS A 1 0.63 -32.29 -15.40
N ARG A 2 1.09 -31.05 -15.67
CA ARG A 2 0.89 -29.93 -14.76
C ARG A 2 -0.60 -29.62 -14.84
N GLY A 3 -1.33 -29.80 -13.73
CA GLY A 3 -2.73 -29.46 -13.63
C GLY A 3 -2.92 -27.98 -13.92
N VAL A 4 -3.51 -27.68 -15.07
CA VAL A 4 -3.97 -26.34 -15.39
C VAL A 4 -5.17 -26.08 -14.48
N SER A 5 -5.07 -25.13 -13.59
CA SER A 5 -6.23 -24.71 -12.79
C SER A 5 -7.37 -24.33 -13.74
N PRO A 6 -8.62 -24.73 -13.45
CA PRO A 6 -9.75 -24.33 -14.27
C PRO A 6 -9.79 -22.80 -14.39
N PRO A 7 -10.22 -22.25 -15.54
CA PRO A 7 -10.37 -20.80 -15.67
C PRO A 7 -11.33 -20.27 -14.61
N PRO A 8 -11.13 -19.06 -14.10
CA PRO A 8 -12.02 -18.47 -13.12
C PRO A 8 -13.45 -18.38 -13.69
N ALA A 9 -14.42 -18.64 -12.83
CA ALA A 9 -15.84 -18.67 -13.22
C ALA A 9 -16.38 -17.31 -13.73
N ASN A 10 -15.70 -16.21 -13.35
CA ASN A 10 -16.06 -14.85 -13.77
C ASN A 10 -14.82 -14.13 -14.34
N PRO A 11 -14.87 -13.59 -15.59
CA PRO A 11 -13.77 -12.83 -16.18
C PRO A 11 -13.30 -11.63 -15.32
N LYS A 12 -14.18 -11.08 -14.47
CA LYS A 12 -13.81 -10.00 -13.53
C LYS A 12 -12.80 -10.45 -12.46
N ASP A 13 -12.78 -11.75 -12.13
CA ASP A 13 -11.84 -12.30 -11.17
C ASP A 13 -10.40 -12.33 -11.70
N LEU A 14 -10.23 -12.23 -13.02
CA LEU A 14 -8.92 -12.07 -13.67
C LEU A 14 -8.35 -10.66 -13.56
N GLN A 15 -9.18 -9.67 -13.21
CA GLN A 15 -8.76 -8.28 -13.16
C GLN A 15 -8.04 -7.92 -11.88
N LEU A 16 -8.34 -8.63 -10.78
CA LEU A 16 -7.83 -8.34 -9.45
C LEU A 16 -6.97 -9.48 -8.94
N ARG A 17 -5.87 -9.11 -8.30
CA ARG A 17 -5.02 -10.03 -7.56
C ARG A 17 -5.67 -10.41 -6.23
N ARG A 18 -5.18 -11.47 -5.61
CA ARG A 18 -5.64 -11.88 -4.27
C ARG A 18 -5.49 -10.74 -3.25
N THR A 19 -4.37 -10.03 -3.31
CA THR A 19 -4.10 -8.89 -2.41
C THR A 19 -5.10 -7.74 -2.59
N ASP A 20 -5.59 -7.47 -3.81
CA ASP A 20 -6.55 -6.39 -4.08
C ASP A 20 -7.90 -6.66 -3.37
N HIS A 21 -8.32 -7.93 -3.30
CA HIS A 21 -9.51 -8.35 -2.55
C HIS A 21 -9.32 -8.20 -1.04
N ILE A 22 -8.18 -8.62 -0.51
CA ILE A 22 -7.85 -8.50 0.92
C ILE A 22 -7.82 -7.04 1.35
N VAL A 23 -7.19 -6.17 0.55
CA VAL A 23 -7.17 -4.72 0.82
C VAL A 23 -8.58 -4.13 0.83
N ALA A 24 -9.42 -4.51 -0.13
CA ALA A 24 -10.82 -4.05 -0.16
C ALA A 24 -11.62 -4.50 1.07
N GLU A 25 -11.39 -5.73 1.53
CA GLU A 25 -12.03 -6.29 2.74
C GLU A 25 -11.66 -5.49 3.99
N HIS A 26 -10.37 -5.16 4.18
CA HIS A 26 -9.87 -4.50 5.39
C HIS A 26 -10.01 -2.98 5.38
N SER A 27 -9.87 -2.33 4.22
CA SER A 27 -9.91 -0.86 4.13
C SER A 27 -11.24 -0.29 3.63
N GLY A 28 -12.14 -1.15 3.14
CA GLY A 28 -13.36 -0.71 2.45
C GLY A 28 -13.08 -0.03 1.10
N LYS A 29 -11.81 0.07 0.66
CA LYS A 29 -11.40 0.68 -0.60
C LYS A 29 -10.75 -0.33 -1.53
N ARG A 30 -11.30 -0.45 -2.74
CA ARG A 30 -10.76 -1.32 -3.78
C ARG A 30 -9.59 -0.63 -4.48
N PRO A 31 -8.38 -1.26 -4.52
CA PRO A 31 -7.28 -0.78 -5.34
C PRO A 31 -7.61 -0.79 -6.83
N LEU A 32 -6.89 0.01 -7.62
CA LEU A 32 -6.96 -0.08 -9.07
C LEU A 32 -6.30 -1.38 -9.55
N SER A 33 -6.90 -1.99 -10.57
CA SER A 33 -6.32 -3.19 -11.20
C SER A 33 -5.00 -2.85 -11.90
N VAL A 34 -3.95 -3.60 -11.60
CA VAL A 34 -2.65 -3.49 -12.28
C VAL A 34 -2.68 -4.00 -13.71
N SER A 35 -3.70 -4.74 -14.11
CA SER A 35 -3.82 -5.36 -15.44
C SER A 35 -4.77 -4.61 -16.38
N THR A 36 -5.82 -3.99 -15.87
CA THR A 36 -6.91 -3.45 -16.71
C THR A 36 -7.20 -1.97 -16.50
N ASP A 37 -6.72 -1.37 -15.40
CA ASP A 37 -6.92 0.04 -15.10
C ASP A 37 -5.77 0.94 -15.61
N ARG A 38 -5.91 2.25 -15.43
CA ARG A 38 -4.96 3.28 -15.88
C ARG A 38 -3.53 3.09 -15.37
N ILE A 39 -3.34 2.33 -14.30
CA ILE A 39 -2.02 2.06 -13.70
C ILE A 39 -1.28 0.88 -14.35
N GLY A 40 -1.86 0.16 -15.30
CA GLY A 40 -1.26 -1.02 -15.91
C GLY A 40 0.13 -0.76 -16.51
N VAL A 41 0.32 0.33 -17.26
CA VAL A 41 1.63 0.70 -17.82
C VAL A 41 2.64 1.05 -16.72
N VAL A 42 2.20 1.73 -15.67
CA VAL A 42 3.06 2.08 -14.51
C VAL A 42 3.45 0.81 -13.77
N ALA A 43 2.52 -0.12 -13.57
CA ALA A 43 2.78 -1.41 -12.94
C ALA A 43 3.80 -2.24 -13.72
N LEU A 44 3.71 -2.29 -15.06
CA LEU A 44 4.71 -2.98 -15.90
C LEU A 44 6.11 -2.36 -15.77
N ARG A 45 6.20 -1.03 -15.68
CA ARG A 45 7.49 -0.34 -15.45
C ARG A 45 8.05 -0.65 -14.06
N ALA A 46 7.18 -0.65 -13.04
CA ALA A 46 7.57 -0.99 -11.67
C ALA A 46 8.09 -2.44 -11.58
N ILE A 47 7.42 -3.40 -12.22
CA ILE A 47 7.87 -4.80 -12.28
C ILE A 47 9.28 -4.90 -12.84
N ARG A 48 9.57 -4.23 -13.97
CA ARG A 48 10.91 -4.22 -14.56
C ARG A 48 11.96 -3.56 -13.68
N LEU A 49 11.59 -2.52 -12.95
CA LEU A 49 12.47 -1.89 -11.97
C LEU A 49 12.78 -2.84 -10.82
N LEU A 50 11.77 -3.52 -10.29
CA LEU A 50 11.92 -4.53 -9.24
C LEU A 50 12.84 -5.68 -9.65
N GLU A 51 12.69 -6.19 -10.88
CA GLU A 51 13.56 -7.23 -11.44
C GLU A 51 15.03 -6.79 -11.51
N ARG A 52 15.29 -5.50 -11.77
CA ARG A 52 16.65 -4.94 -11.79
C ARG A 52 17.22 -4.76 -10.38
N LEU A 53 16.41 -4.37 -9.41
CA LEU A 53 16.86 -4.07 -8.04
C LEU A 53 16.98 -5.32 -7.19
N ALA A 54 16.05 -6.24 -7.29
CA ALA A 54 15.93 -7.40 -6.42
C ALA A 54 16.20 -8.75 -7.14
N GLY A 55 16.48 -8.71 -8.46
CA GLY A 55 16.69 -9.91 -9.27
C GLY A 55 15.39 -10.52 -9.83
N ALA A 56 15.52 -11.28 -10.91
CA ALA A 56 14.39 -11.99 -11.51
C ALA A 56 13.85 -13.04 -10.53
N GLY A 57 12.53 -13.02 -10.32
CA GLY A 57 11.88 -13.95 -9.39
C GLY A 57 11.96 -13.53 -7.92
N ALA A 58 12.36 -12.28 -7.61
CA ALA A 58 12.35 -11.75 -6.26
C ALA A 58 10.96 -11.85 -5.63
N ASP A 59 10.95 -12.08 -4.32
CA ASP A 59 9.73 -12.12 -3.52
C ASP A 59 9.07 -10.73 -3.51
N ARG A 60 7.88 -10.66 -4.10
CA ARG A 60 7.09 -9.43 -4.21
C ARG A 60 6.15 -9.21 -3.03
N SER A 61 6.18 -10.08 -2.03
CA SER A 61 5.41 -9.92 -0.80
C SER A 61 6.13 -9.10 0.28
N GLY A 62 7.29 -8.53 -0.04
CA GLY A 62 8.11 -7.74 0.88
C GLY A 62 9.40 -8.45 1.35
N GLY A 63 9.53 -9.76 1.10
CA GLY A 63 10.69 -10.55 1.53
C GLY A 63 12.03 -10.10 0.95
N ALA A 64 12.02 -9.37 -0.17
CA ALA A 64 13.22 -8.77 -0.77
C ALA A 64 13.49 -7.32 -0.30
N GLY A 65 12.81 -6.84 0.75
CA GLY A 65 12.93 -5.47 1.25
C GLY A 65 12.24 -4.41 0.38
N VAL A 66 11.42 -4.84 -0.58
CA VAL A 66 10.62 -3.97 -1.43
C VAL A 66 9.14 -4.25 -1.17
N TYR A 67 8.41 -3.22 -0.78
CA TYR A 67 7.02 -3.32 -0.36
C TYR A 67 6.10 -2.57 -1.31
N GLU A 68 5.03 -3.21 -1.76
CA GLU A 68 3.93 -2.53 -2.43
C GLU A 68 3.00 -1.93 -1.37
N THR A 69 2.70 -0.65 -1.45
CA THR A 69 1.90 0.06 -0.46
C THR A 69 0.68 0.72 -1.11
N TYR A 70 -0.37 0.95 -0.32
CA TYR A 70 -1.57 1.64 -0.77
C TYR A 70 -1.96 2.77 0.19
N PRO A 71 -1.45 4.01 -0.03
CA PRO A 71 -1.76 5.16 0.84
C PRO A 71 -3.24 5.40 1.07
N GLY A 72 -4.06 5.36 0.01
CA GLY A 72 -5.51 5.51 0.14
C GLY A 72 -6.18 4.42 0.96
N GLY A 73 -5.63 3.20 0.96
CA GLY A 73 -6.07 2.11 1.82
C GLY A 73 -5.71 2.34 3.29
N ALA A 74 -4.50 2.86 3.57
CA ALA A 74 -4.07 3.20 4.92
C ALA A 74 -4.91 4.34 5.52
N VAL A 75 -5.14 5.41 4.77
CA VAL A 75 -6.01 6.54 5.17
C VAL A 75 -7.41 6.04 5.52
N ALA A 76 -7.95 5.10 4.76
CA ALA A 76 -9.27 4.50 5.01
C ALA A 76 -9.25 3.56 6.22
N ALA A 77 -8.23 2.70 6.36
CA ALA A 77 -8.08 1.78 7.49
C ALA A 77 -7.99 2.53 8.82
N TRP A 78 -7.32 3.70 8.83
CA TRP A 78 -7.24 4.59 10.00
C TRP A 78 -8.44 5.54 10.15
N ALA A 79 -9.41 5.51 9.22
CA ALA A 79 -10.59 6.38 9.21
C ALA A 79 -10.26 7.89 9.37
N LEU A 80 -9.18 8.36 8.71
CA LEU A 80 -8.67 9.72 8.90
C LEU A 80 -9.55 10.77 8.24
N VAL A 81 -10.12 10.46 7.07
CA VAL A 81 -11.06 11.30 6.32
C VAL A 81 -12.08 10.44 5.59
N ASP A 82 -13.30 10.95 5.45
CA ASP A 82 -14.42 10.31 4.77
C ASP A 82 -14.46 10.60 3.26
N ARG A 83 -13.71 11.61 2.82
CA ARG A 83 -13.64 12.08 1.43
C ARG A 83 -12.29 11.78 0.79
N SER A 84 -12.23 11.92 -0.54
CA SER A 84 -10.96 11.80 -1.26
C SER A 84 -10.05 13.00 -0.96
N TYR A 85 -8.83 12.74 -0.53
CA TYR A 85 -7.78 13.75 -0.34
C TYR A 85 -6.96 14.05 -1.60
N LYS A 86 -7.22 13.33 -2.72
CA LYS A 86 -6.47 13.41 -3.99
C LYS A 86 -7.01 14.42 -5.00
N ARG A 87 -8.03 15.20 -4.63
CA ARG A 87 -8.58 16.21 -5.51
C ARG A 87 -7.85 17.54 -5.31
N ALA A 88 -7.85 18.39 -6.33
CA ALA A 88 -7.19 19.69 -6.27
C ALA A 88 -7.71 20.55 -5.11
N ASP A 89 -9.02 20.45 -4.82
CA ASP A 89 -9.73 21.19 -3.76
C ASP A 89 -9.69 20.51 -2.38
N SER A 90 -8.98 19.39 -2.22
CA SER A 90 -8.94 18.60 -0.97
C SER A 90 -7.81 19.00 -0.01
N GLY A 91 -7.40 20.27 0.00
CA GLY A 91 -6.44 20.80 0.97
C GLY A 91 -6.83 20.55 2.43
N PRO A 92 -8.10 20.80 2.85
CA PRO A 92 -8.55 20.54 4.20
C PRO A 92 -8.43 19.05 4.61
N GLU A 93 -8.76 18.11 3.72
CA GLU A 93 -8.63 16.69 3.98
C GLU A 93 -7.15 16.28 4.15
N ARG A 94 -6.26 16.81 3.30
CA ARG A 94 -4.81 16.59 3.45
C ARG A 94 -4.29 17.18 4.75
N ALA A 95 -4.72 18.39 5.13
CA ALA A 95 -4.35 19.00 6.40
C ALA A 95 -4.78 18.15 7.60
N SER A 96 -5.97 17.55 7.56
CA SER A 96 -6.47 16.65 8.61
C SER A 96 -5.60 15.39 8.72
N ILE A 97 -5.22 14.79 7.58
CA ILE A 97 -4.33 13.61 7.56
C ILE A 97 -2.95 14.00 8.11
N VAL A 98 -2.37 15.10 7.65
CA VAL A 98 -1.06 15.58 8.11
C VAL A 98 -1.06 15.85 9.61
N ALA A 99 -2.11 16.48 10.14
CA ALA A 99 -2.26 16.72 11.58
C ALA A 99 -2.37 15.40 12.36
N ALA A 100 -3.04 14.39 11.82
CA ALA A 100 -3.13 13.06 12.43
C ALA A 100 -1.76 12.37 12.47
N LEU A 101 -1.03 12.36 11.35
CA LEU A 101 0.32 11.79 11.26
C LEU A 101 1.31 12.50 12.18
N GLY A 102 1.23 13.84 12.25
CA GLY A 102 2.14 14.68 13.06
C GLY A 102 2.02 14.47 14.58
N ARG A 103 0.97 13.79 15.06
CA ARG A 103 0.87 13.36 16.46
C ARG A 103 1.79 12.19 16.80
N HIS A 104 2.22 11.43 15.79
CA HIS A 104 2.98 10.19 15.96
C HIS A 104 4.35 10.22 15.27
N LEU A 105 4.51 11.08 14.26
CA LEU A 105 5.73 11.21 13.46
C LEU A 105 6.24 12.66 13.49
N ASN A 106 7.56 12.82 13.51
CA ASN A 106 8.16 14.13 13.28
C ASN A 106 8.20 14.44 11.78
N LEU A 107 7.21 15.18 11.29
CA LEU A 107 7.08 15.55 9.88
C LEU A 107 7.99 16.72 9.45
N GLY A 108 8.63 17.39 10.43
CA GLY A 108 9.57 18.48 10.19
C GLY A 108 8.99 19.61 9.34
N LYS A 109 9.81 20.14 8.43
CA LYS A 109 9.46 21.27 7.55
C LYS A 109 8.59 20.94 6.35
N PHE A 110 8.27 19.66 6.14
CA PHE A 110 7.53 19.21 4.94
C PHE A 110 6.00 19.27 5.08
N THR A 111 5.50 19.70 6.22
CA THR A 111 4.07 19.76 6.55
C THR A 111 3.24 20.54 5.51
N GLU A 112 3.70 21.72 5.10
CA GLU A 112 3.00 22.55 4.11
C GLU A 112 2.98 21.92 2.73
N GLN A 113 4.07 21.25 2.32
CA GLN A 113 4.17 20.55 1.05
C GLN A 113 3.18 19.40 0.97
N MET A 114 3.05 18.60 2.02
CA MET A 114 2.08 17.50 2.12
C MET A 114 0.62 17.97 2.04
N VAL A 115 0.33 19.18 2.57
CA VAL A 115 -1.00 19.77 2.44
C VAL A 115 -1.26 20.28 1.02
N ALA A 116 -0.23 20.84 0.37
CA ALA A 116 -0.34 21.36 -0.99
C ALA A 116 -0.42 20.26 -2.06
N SER A 117 0.27 19.11 -1.86
CA SER A 117 0.45 18.04 -2.85
C SER A 117 0.02 16.70 -2.28
N ASP A 118 -0.89 16.00 -2.97
CA ASP A 118 -1.26 14.63 -2.62
C ASP A 118 -0.14 13.63 -2.93
N ASP A 119 0.72 13.90 -3.90
CA ASP A 119 1.88 13.06 -4.21
C ASP A 119 2.91 13.11 -3.07
N ASP A 120 3.19 14.30 -2.49
CA ASP A 120 4.10 14.44 -1.36
C ASP A 120 3.53 13.76 -0.09
N LEU A 121 2.22 13.90 0.12
CA LEU A 121 1.54 13.20 1.21
C LEU A 121 1.58 11.67 1.00
N ASP A 122 1.32 11.21 -0.22
CA ASP A 122 1.41 9.77 -0.56
C ASP A 122 2.83 9.22 -0.34
N ALA A 123 3.87 9.98 -0.66
CA ALA A 123 5.26 9.56 -0.41
C ALA A 123 5.53 9.33 1.09
N VAL A 124 5.06 10.21 1.96
CA VAL A 124 5.18 10.05 3.41
C VAL A 124 4.35 8.88 3.92
N LEU A 125 3.11 8.73 3.43
CA LEU A 125 2.27 7.58 3.77
C LEU A 125 2.92 6.26 3.33
N CYS A 126 3.50 6.19 2.12
CA CYS A 126 4.24 5.02 1.66
C CYS A 126 5.40 4.69 2.61
N ALA A 127 6.21 5.68 3.01
CA ALA A 127 7.32 5.47 3.94
C ALA A 127 6.85 4.96 5.31
N ALA A 128 5.77 5.52 5.84
CA ALA A 128 5.16 5.08 7.09
C ALA A 128 4.66 3.63 7.00
N ILE A 129 3.96 3.27 5.92
CA ILE A 129 3.47 1.90 5.70
C ILE A 129 4.64 0.92 5.58
N VAL A 130 5.73 1.29 4.87
CA VAL A 130 6.93 0.44 4.76
C VAL A 130 7.55 0.21 6.14
N GLY A 131 7.66 1.25 6.98
CA GLY A 131 8.13 1.09 8.35
C GLY A 131 7.26 0.10 9.14
N LEU A 132 5.94 0.23 9.08
CA LEU A 132 5.01 -0.71 9.71
C LEU A 132 5.13 -2.12 9.13
N ALA A 133 5.35 -2.26 7.83
CA ALA A 133 5.50 -3.56 7.18
C ALA A 133 6.79 -4.26 7.63
N ALA A 134 7.90 -3.53 7.71
CA ALA A 134 9.18 -4.03 8.22
C ALA A 134 9.07 -4.50 9.69
N ASP A 135 8.19 -3.86 10.47
CA ASP A 135 7.91 -4.20 11.88
C ASP A 135 6.77 -5.24 12.03
N GLY A 136 6.27 -5.81 10.93
CA GLY A 136 5.21 -6.83 10.95
C GLY A 136 3.82 -6.30 11.33
N ARG A 137 3.58 -4.99 11.22
CA ARG A 137 2.33 -4.30 11.61
C ARG A 137 1.42 -3.97 10.44
N THR A 138 1.51 -4.75 9.38
CA THR A 138 0.59 -4.70 8.24
C THR A 138 -0.11 -6.03 8.06
N HIS A 139 -1.22 -6.05 7.30
CA HIS A 139 -1.87 -7.30 6.94
C HIS A 139 -0.95 -8.16 6.08
N ALA A 140 -0.47 -9.28 6.65
CA ALA A 140 0.38 -10.25 5.97
C ALA A 140 -0.45 -11.28 5.18
N PRO A 141 0.12 -11.91 4.12
CA PRO A 141 -0.55 -13.01 3.44
C PRO A 141 -0.75 -14.19 4.38
N ARG A 142 -1.94 -14.79 4.35
CA ARG A 142 -2.21 -16.05 5.04
C ARG A 142 -1.32 -17.14 4.44
N GLU A 143 -1.11 -18.25 5.17
CA GLU A 143 -0.28 -19.34 4.69
C GLU A 143 -0.71 -19.85 3.31
N SER A 144 -2.02 -19.98 3.07
CA SER A 144 -2.61 -20.37 1.78
C SER A 144 -2.33 -19.36 0.64
N ASP A 145 -2.10 -18.11 0.95
CA ASP A 145 -1.93 -17.03 -0.02
C ASP A 145 -0.43 -16.72 -0.31
N LYS A 146 0.51 -17.23 0.51
CA LYS A 146 1.94 -16.89 0.42
C LYS A 146 2.56 -17.17 -0.95
N ALA A 147 2.31 -18.35 -1.51
CA ALA A 147 2.88 -18.72 -2.82
C ALA A 147 2.37 -17.81 -3.95
N GLN A 148 1.14 -17.32 -3.84
CA GLN A 148 0.54 -16.38 -4.78
C GLN A 148 1.08 -14.97 -4.55
N ALA A 149 1.17 -14.53 -3.30
CA ALA A 149 1.72 -13.23 -2.91
C ALA A 149 3.16 -13.03 -3.39
N THR A 150 4.02 -14.04 -3.25
CA THR A 150 5.40 -14.00 -3.75
C THR A 150 5.48 -13.73 -5.25
N ARG A 151 4.53 -14.24 -6.05
CA ARG A 151 4.50 -14.09 -7.50
C ARG A 151 3.78 -12.83 -7.98
N GLU A 152 2.63 -12.53 -7.38
CA GLU A 152 1.74 -11.45 -7.84
C GLU A 152 2.01 -10.12 -7.13
N GLY A 153 2.74 -10.13 -6.03
CA GLY A 153 2.91 -9.02 -5.13
C GLY A 153 1.87 -9.03 -4.00
N TRP A 154 2.17 -8.27 -2.97
CA TRP A 154 1.30 -8.10 -1.82
C TRP A 154 1.25 -6.64 -1.41
N ILE A 155 0.05 -6.08 -1.36
CA ILE A 155 -0.17 -4.70 -0.93
C ILE A 155 -0.20 -4.66 0.60
N HIS A 156 0.72 -3.89 1.18
CA HIS A 156 0.76 -3.64 2.61
C HIS A 156 -0.16 -2.46 2.96
N ILE A 157 -1.05 -2.68 3.91
CA ILE A 157 -1.84 -1.66 4.61
C ILE A 157 -1.76 -1.92 6.11
N PRO A 158 -1.87 -0.90 6.97
CA PRO A 158 -1.81 -1.07 8.42
C PRO A 158 -2.81 -2.10 8.93
N SER A 159 -2.40 -2.94 9.89
CA SER A 159 -3.25 -3.91 10.57
C SER A 159 -3.73 -3.43 11.95
N GLY A 160 -3.10 -2.37 12.46
CA GLY A 160 -3.39 -1.74 13.74
C GLY A 160 -3.75 -0.26 13.62
N PRO A 161 -3.94 0.42 14.75
CA PRO A 161 -4.30 1.82 14.81
C PRO A 161 -3.15 2.74 14.37
N ILE A 162 -3.44 4.02 14.12
CA ILE A 162 -2.42 5.00 13.69
C ILE A 162 -1.34 5.23 14.75
N GLU A 163 -1.63 5.00 16.00
CA GLU A 163 -0.72 5.09 17.15
C GLU A 163 0.51 4.19 17.00
N ASP A 164 0.40 3.10 16.23
CA ASP A 164 1.51 2.20 15.92
C ASP A 164 2.67 2.92 15.22
N LEU A 165 2.42 4.07 14.56
CA LEU A 165 3.46 4.90 13.96
C LEU A 165 4.47 5.44 14.98
N ALA A 166 4.06 5.64 16.24
CA ALA A 166 4.97 6.11 17.29
C ALA A 166 6.11 5.12 17.57
N MET A 167 5.93 3.84 17.26
CA MET A 167 6.97 2.82 17.40
C MET A 167 8.12 3.02 16.41
N LEU A 168 7.84 3.58 15.21
CA LEU A 168 8.84 3.82 14.17
C LEU A 168 9.87 4.87 14.57
N THR A 169 9.53 5.79 15.48
CA THR A 169 10.42 6.86 15.95
C THR A 169 11.40 6.40 17.01
N ASN A 170 11.18 5.24 17.64
CA ASN A 170 12.00 4.71 18.72
C ASN A 170 13.16 3.80 18.26
N ILE A 171 13.35 3.60 16.94
CA ILE A 171 14.36 2.68 16.39
C ILE A 171 15.76 3.32 16.36
N ASN A 172 15.89 4.62 16.65
CA ASN A 172 17.15 5.37 16.63
C ASN A 172 17.63 5.80 18.04
N GLY A 173 17.30 5.05 19.08
CA GLY A 173 17.79 5.27 20.45
C GLY A 173 18.93 4.33 20.80
#